data_736b6a64d585170bc96b25205f89296a
#
_entry.id   736b6a64d585170bc96b25205f89296a
#
_cell.length_a   1.000
_cell.length_b   1.000
_cell.length_c   1.000
_cell.angle_alpha   90.00
_cell.angle_beta   90.00
_cell.angle_gamma   90.00
#
_symmetry.space_group_name_H-M   'P 1'
#
loop_
_entity.id
_entity.type
_entity.pdbx_description
1 polymer ?
#
loop_
_entity_poly.entity_id
_entity_poly.type
_entity_poly.pdbx_seq_one_letter_code
_entity_poly.pdbx_strand_id
1 'polypeptide(L)'
;MSRIAYVNGRYVAHGEAQIHIEDRGYQFADGIYEVAAIFRGQIIDEDGHLERMKRSLGELRMDMPMPEEPFRLVCRETLRRNRVRDGIIYIQVSRGVSPRDHPFPKDVKPALVMTARAVAWPENADDDKGAEVATVADIRWLRRDVKSISLLPNILAKQEAREKSAYEAWFVDGDGFVTEGSSTNAWIVDDQGRIVTRQLDNNILGGI
;
A
#
# COMPACT_ATOMS: atom_id res chain seq x y z
N MET A 1 -5.66 0.12 25.16
CA MET A 1 -5.61 -1.31 24.78
C MET A 1 -4.48 -1.50 23.79
N SER A 2 -3.76 -2.63 23.89
CA SER A 2 -2.73 -2.96 22.89
C SER A 2 -3.41 -3.28 21.54
N ARG A 3 -2.86 -2.75 20.42
CA ARG A 3 -3.31 -3.11 19.09
C ARG A 3 -3.03 -4.60 18.82
N ILE A 4 -3.83 -5.20 17.95
CA ILE A 4 -3.67 -6.59 17.50
C ILE A 4 -3.18 -6.59 16.05
N ALA A 5 -2.22 -7.43 15.73
CA ALA A 5 -1.80 -7.75 14.37
C ALA A 5 -2.24 -9.18 14.02
N TYR A 6 -2.52 -9.41 12.73
CA TYR A 6 -2.61 -10.77 12.18
C TYR A 6 -1.29 -11.11 11.50
N VAL A 7 -0.70 -12.25 11.85
CA VAL A 7 0.54 -12.76 11.28
C VAL A 7 0.40 -14.24 11.00
N ASN A 8 0.39 -14.64 9.74
CA ASN A 8 0.45 -16.04 9.30
C ASN A 8 -0.51 -16.99 10.04
N GLY A 9 -1.80 -16.65 10.10
CA GLY A 9 -2.83 -17.47 10.74
C GLY A 9 -3.08 -17.17 12.23
N ARG A 10 -2.36 -16.22 12.83
CA ARG A 10 -2.47 -15.91 14.26
C ARG A 10 -2.75 -14.44 14.52
N TYR A 11 -3.63 -14.15 15.46
CA TYR A 11 -3.80 -12.80 16.02
C TYR A 11 -2.90 -12.67 17.26
N VAL A 12 -2.00 -11.72 17.21
CA VAL A 12 -0.99 -11.48 18.26
C VAL A 12 -1.02 -10.03 18.72
N ALA A 13 -0.54 -9.74 19.92
CA ALA A 13 -0.35 -8.37 20.34
C ALA A 13 0.63 -7.67 19.39
N HIS A 14 0.31 -6.45 18.98
CA HIS A 14 1.09 -5.72 17.95
C HIS A 14 2.58 -5.60 18.31
N GLY A 15 2.90 -5.41 19.60
CA GLY A 15 4.29 -5.35 20.06
C GLY A 15 5.03 -6.69 20.06
N GLU A 16 4.31 -7.80 19.89
CA GLU A 16 4.87 -9.16 19.84
C GLU A 16 4.82 -9.75 18.41
N ALA A 17 4.28 -8.96 17.44
CA ALA A 17 4.21 -9.39 16.06
C ALA A 17 5.60 -9.51 15.45
N GLN A 18 5.93 -10.69 14.94
CA GLN A 18 7.23 -11.01 14.38
C GLN A 18 7.11 -11.72 13.05
N ILE A 19 8.07 -11.48 12.17
CA ILE A 19 8.30 -12.24 10.94
C ILE A 19 9.69 -12.88 11.02
N HIS A 20 9.88 -13.96 10.28
CA HIS A 20 11.17 -14.64 10.23
C HIS A 20 12.22 -13.76 9.52
N ILE A 21 13.48 -13.81 10.00
CA ILE A 21 14.58 -13.03 9.41
C ILE A 21 14.90 -13.40 7.95
N GLU A 22 14.52 -14.61 7.52
CA GLU A 22 14.62 -15.09 6.15
C GLU A 22 13.34 -14.90 5.34
N ASP A 23 12.39 -14.09 5.83
CA ASP A 23 11.25 -13.68 5.01
C ASP A 23 11.75 -12.86 3.81
N ARG A 24 11.34 -13.25 2.60
CA ARG A 24 11.81 -12.61 1.36
C ARG A 24 11.33 -11.18 1.20
N GLY A 25 10.18 -10.83 1.80
CA GLY A 25 9.73 -9.44 1.88
C GLY A 25 10.72 -8.57 2.65
N TYR A 26 11.24 -9.08 3.77
CA TYR A 26 12.26 -8.40 4.57
C TYR A 26 13.62 -8.33 3.86
N GLN A 27 14.05 -9.41 3.20
CA GLN A 27 15.37 -9.49 2.58
C GLN A 27 15.48 -8.83 1.19
N PHE A 28 14.41 -8.86 0.40
CA PHE A 28 14.42 -8.50 -1.03
C PHE A 28 13.28 -7.55 -1.44
N ALA A 29 12.42 -7.14 -0.53
CA ALA A 29 11.16 -6.50 -0.87
C ALA A 29 10.28 -7.35 -1.83
N ASP A 30 10.39 -8.69 -1.76
CA ASP A 30 9.67 -9.64 -2.61
C ASP A 30 8.26 -9.85 -2.05
N GLY A 31 7.37 -8.92 -2.39
CA GLY A 31 6.00 -8.92 -1.91
C GLY A 31 5.21 -7.68 -2.33
N ILE A 32 3.95 -7.68 -1.96
CA ILE A 32 2.98 -6.61 -2.25
C ILE A 32 2.32 -6.12 -0.97
N TYR A 33 1.65 -4.97 -1.06
CA TYR A 33 0.82 -4.47 0.03
C TYR A 33 -0.47 -3.83 -0.49
N GLU A 34 -1.46 -3.74 0.37
CA GLU A 34 -2.67 -2.95 0.19
C GLU A 34 -2.94 -2.08 1.42
N VAL A 35 -3.55 -0.94 1.16
CA VAL A 35 -4.09 -0.06 2.21
C VAL A 35 -5.49 0.33 1.80
N ALA A 36 -6.48 -0.08 2.58
CA ALA A 36 -7.86 0.30 2.36
C ALA A 36 -8.37 1.23 3.46
N ALA A 37 -9.17 2.21 3.07
CA ALA A 37 -9.88 3.08 3.99
C ALA A 37 -11.00 2.32 4.68
N ILE A 38 -11.22 2.65 5.96
CA ILE A 38 -12.34 2.15 6.76
C ILE A 38 -13.24 3.32 7.12
N PHE A 39 -14.50 3.21 6.78
CA PHE A 39 -15.51 4.21 7.13
C PHE A 39 -16.73 3.54 7.74
N ARG A 40 -17.10 3.96 8.93
CA ARG A 40 -18.22 3.39 9.72
C ARG A 40 -18.15 1.87 9.89
N GLY A 41 -16.93 1.33 9.98
CA GLY A 41 -16.67 -0.10 10.17
C GLY A 41 -16.69 -0.94 8.90
N GLN A 42 -16.82 -0.33 7.72
CA GLN A 42 -16.77 -1.00 6.43
C GLN A 42 -15.45 -0.67 5.70
N ILE A 43 -14.92 -1.65 4.98
CA ILE A 43 -13.79 -1.46 4.07
C ILE A 43 -14.34 -0.79 2.82
N ILE A 44 -13.81 0.36 2.47
CA ILE A 44 -14.21 1.08 1.26
C ILE A 44 -13.58 0.36 0.05
N ASP A 45 -14.37 0.19 -1.01
CA ASP A 45 -13.96 -0.44 -2.28
C ASP A 45 -13.21 -1.78 -2.10
N GLU A 46 -13.69 -2.61 -1.15
CA GLU A 46 -13.06 -3.89 -0.77
C GLU A 46 -12.76 -4.77 -2.00
N ASP A 47 -13.70 -4.83 -2.97
CA ASP A 47 -13.53 -5.64 -4.18
C ASP A 47 -12.41 -5.10 -5.07
N GLY A 48 -12.36 -3.78 -5.30
CA GLY A 48 -11.30 -3.15 -6.09
C GLY A 48 -9.91 -3.37 -5.49
N HIS A 49 -9.78 -3.23 -4.15
CA HIS A 49 -8.54 -3.54 -3.43
C HIS A 49 -8.13 -5.01 -3.58
N LEU A 50 -9.08 -5.93 -3.50
CA LEU A 50 -8.81 -7.35 -3.65
C LEU A 50 -8.40 -7.72 -5.08
N GLU A 51 -9.04 -7.15 -6.09
CA GLU A 51 -8.67 -7.34 -7.50
C GLU A 51 -7.26 -6.80 -7.79
N ARG A 52 -6.94 -5.59 -7.31
CA ARG A 52 -5.59 -5.04 -7.45
C ARG A 52 -4.53 -5.88 -6.72
N MET A 53 -4.85 -6.38 -5.53
CA MET A 53 -4.00 -7.31 -4.79
C MET A 53 -3.72 -8.58 -5.58
N LYS A 54 -4.76 -9.24 -6.13
CA LYS A 54 -4.64 -10.44 -6.97
C LYS A 54 -3.78 -10.17 -8.21
N ARG A 55 -4.02 -9.03 -8.88
CA ARG A 55 -3.23 -8.60 -10.02
C ARG A 55 -1.75 -8.44 -9.64
N SER A 56 -1.46 -7.70 -8.55
CA SER A 56 -0.08 -7.46 -8.09
C SER A 56 0.63 -8.75 -7.69
N LEU A 57 -0.07 -9.69 -7.04
CA LEU A 57 0.46 -11.02 -6.74
C LEU A 57 0.78 -11.79 -8.01
N GLY A 58 -0.13 -11.80 -8.99
CA GLY A 58 0.06 -12.47 -10.28
C GLY A 58 1.29 -11.95 -11.03
N GLU A 59 1.51 -10.63 -11.04
CA GLU A 59 2.70 -10.02 -11.66
C GLU A 59 4.02 -10.47 -11.00
N LEU A 60 3.98 -10.74 -9.70
CA LEU A 60 5.10 -11.32 -8.96
C LEU A 60 5.11 -12.87 -8.98
N ARG A 61 4.18 -13.50 -9.71
CA ARG A 61 4.01 -14.97 -9.75
C ARG A 61 3.85 -15.57 -8.35
N MET A 62 2.99 -14.96 -7.56
CA MET A 62 2.64 -15.40 -6.21
C MET A 62 1.16 -15.76 -6.15
N ASP A 63 0.84 -16.82 -5.42
CA ASP A 63 -0.54 -17.17 -5.13
C ASP A 63 -1.11 -16.32 -3.99
N MET A 64 -2.45 -16.27 -3.93
CA MET A 64 -3.14 -15.72 -2.77
C MET A 64 -2.76 -16.51 -1.50
N PRO A 65 -2.51 -15.85 -0.36
CA PRO A 65 -2.11 -16.54 0.89
C PRO A 65 -3.23 -17.43 1.46
N MET A 66 -4.46 -17.21 1.05
CA MET A 66 -5.65 -17.99 1.41
C MET A 66 -6.79 -17.72 0.43
N PRO A 67 -7.85 -18.54 0.40
CA PRO A 67 -9.06 -18.26 -0.39
C PRO A 67 -9.70 -16.92 -0.01
N GLU A 68 -10.45 -16.34 -0.93
CA GLU A 68 -11.00 -14.98 -0.81
C GLU A 68 -11.93 -14.80 0.40
N GLU A 69 -12.88 -15.70 0.60
CA GLU A 69 -13.84 -15.57 1.71
C GLU A 69 -13.16 -15.62 3.10
N PRO A 70 -12.25 -16.57 3.40
CA PRO A 70 -11.43 -16.50 4.60
C PRO A 70 -10.60 -15.21 4.71
N PHE A 71 -10.06 -14.69 3.61
CA PHE A 71 -9.30 -13.46 3.62
C PHE A 71 -10.16 -12.27 4.06
N ARG A 72 -11.36 -12.12 3.51
CA ARG A 72 -12.32 -11.07 3.90
C ARG A 72 -12.70 -11.20 5.39
N LEU A 73 -12.92 -12.42 5.88
CA LEU A 73 -13.18 -12.67 7.31
C LEU A 73 -12.00 -12.23 8.19
N VAL A 74 -10.76 -12.51 7.79
CA VAL A 74 -9.57 -12.10 8.53
C VAL A 74 -9.45 -10.57 8.55
N CYS A 75 -9.75 -9.88 7.46
CA CYS A 75 -9.78 -8.41 7.41
C CYS A 75 -10.78 -7.86 8.43
N ARG A 76 -12.04 -8.32 8.39
CA ARG A 76 -13.11 -7.88 9.31
C ARG A 76 -12.77 -8.19 10.77
N GLU A 77 -12.21 -9.36 11.04
CA GLU A 77 -11.81 -9.74 12.40
C GLU A 77 -10.63 -8.90 12.90
N THR A 78 -9.69 -8.53 12.01
CA THR A 78 -8.60 -7.61 12.36
C THR A 78 -9.16 -6.24 12.75
N LEU A 79 -10.13 -5.71 12.01
CA LEU A 79 -10.81 -4.45 12.35
C LEU A 79 -11.56 -4.57 13.69
N ARG A 80 -12.33 -5.62 13.88
CA ARG A 80 -13.11 -5.87 15.10
C ARG A 80 -12.23 -5.92 16.35
N ARG A 81 -11.11 -6.66 16.30
CA ARG A 81 -10.17 -6.79 17.43
C ARG A 81 -9.49 -5.46 17.77
N ASN A 82 -9.25 -4.62 16.78
CA ASN A 82 -8.68 -3.28 16.94
C ASN A 82 -9.74 -2.20 17.22
N ARG A 83 -11.03 -2.52 17.15
CA ARG A 83 -12.17 -1.58 17.32
C ARG A 83 -12.07 -0.39 16.36
N VAL A 84 -11.58 -0.61 15.16
CA VAL A 84 -11.48 0.41 14.12
C VAL A 84 -12.83 0.55 13.44
N ARG A 85 -13.45 1.72 13.56
CA ARG A 85 -14.66 2.11 12.81
C ARG A 85 -14.33 3.06 11.68
N ASP A 86 -13.38 3.94 11.91
CA ASP A 86 -12.87 4.91 10.93
C ASP A 86 -11.35 4.85 10.97
N GLY A 87 -10.72 4.67 9.82
CA GLY A 87 -9.29 4.46 9.78
C GLY A 87 -8.79 3.74 8.55
N ILE A 88 -7.76 2.94 8.72
CA ILE A 88 -7.17 2.15 7.64
C ILE A 88 -6.86 0.73 8.09
N ILE A 89 -6.92 -0.20 7.14
CA ILE A 89 -6.29 -1.52 7.24
C ILE A 89 -5.09 -1.57 6.29
N TYR A 90 -3.97 -2.04 6.80
CA TYR A 90 -2.76 -2.36 6.04
C TYR A 90 -2.63 -3.87 5.92
N ILE A 91 -2.36 -4.34 4.72
CA ILE A 91 -2.22 -5.75 4.37
C ILE A 91 -0.92 -5.90 3.61
N GLN A 92 -0.07 -6.85 4.00
CA GLN A 92 1.16 -7.16 3.29
C GLN A 92 1.25 -8.66 3.04
N VAL A 93 1.59 -9.02 1.81
CA VAL A 93 1.90 -10.40 1.42
C VAL A 93 3.31 -10.44 0.88
N SER A 94 4.17 -11.21 1.52
CA SER A 94 5.50 -11.55 0.98
C SER A 94 5.49 -12.94 0.36
N ARG A 95 6.50 -13.25 -0.45
CA ARG A 95 6.67 -14.63 -0.95
C ARG A 95 6.85 -15.65 0.16
N GLY A 96 7.27 -15.23 1.36
CA GLY A 96 7.45 -16.09 2.52
C GLY A 96 8.90 -16.39 2.85
N VAL A 97 9.11 -17.39 3.71
CA VAL A 97 10.41 -17.72 4.31
C VAL A 97 11.14 -18.73 3.47
N SER A 98 12.37 -18.41 3.10
CA SER A 98 13.28 -19.30 2.37
C SER A 98 14.73 -18.90 2.63
N PRO A 99 15.68 -19.84 2.62
CA PRO A 99 17.11 -19.51 2.64
C PRO A 99 17.43 -18.44 1.57
N ARG A 100 18.35 -17.53 1.92
CA ARG A 100 18.67 -16.38 1.07
C ARG A 100 19.26 -16.82 -0.26
N ASP A 101 18.45 -16.76 -1.32
CA ASP A 101 18.85 -16.96 -2.72
C ASP A 101 17.97 -16.08 -3.62
N HIS A 102 18.48 -15.66 -4.80
CA HIS A 102 17.75 -14.76 -5.70
C HIS A 102 16.62 -15.45 -6.46
N PRO A 103 16.77 -16.66 -7.00
CA PRO A 103 15.68 -17.36 -7.68
C PRO A 103 14.48 -17.56 -6.78
N PHE A 104 13.30 -17.71 -7.39
CA PHE A 104 12.10 -18.04 -6.63
C PHE A 104 12.27 -19.42 -6.00
N PRO A 105 12.04 -19.55 -4.68
CA PRO A 105 12.10 -20.84 -4.00
C PRO A 105 10.95 -21.73 -4.47
N LYS A 106 11.18 -23.05 -4.42
CA LYS A 106 10.13 -24.04 -4.63
C LYS A 106 9.33 -24.22 -3.34
N ASP A 107 8.03 -24.47 -3.47
CA ASP A 107 7.14 -24.88 -2.37
C ASP A 107 7.11 -23.93 -1.14
N VAL A 108 7.33 -22.63 -1.36
CA VAL A 108 7.21 -21.61 -0.31
C VAL A 108 5.76 -21.14 -0.17
N LYS A 109 5.31 -20.96 1.07
CA LYS A 109 3.99 -20.40 1.36
C LYS A 109 4.09 -18.89 1.54
N PRO A 110 3.24 -18.10 0.86
CA PRO A 110 3.18 -16.66 1.10
C PRO A 110 2.93 -16.34 2.57
N ALA A 111 3.63 -15.33 3.08
CA ALA A 111 3.40 -14.82 4.42
C ALA A 111 2.43 -13.65 4.36
N LEU A 112 1.46 -13.61 5.27
CA LEU A 112 0.42 -12.60 5.35
C LEU A 112 0.48 -11.87 6.68
N VAL A 113 0.59 -10.53 6.62
CA VAL A 113 0.52 -9.66 7.79
C VAL A 113 -0.59 -8.63 7.58
N MET A 114 -1.43 -8.42 8.59
CA MET A 114 -2.42 -7.34 8.59
C MET A 114 -2.35 -6.54 9.89
N THR A 115 -2.48 -5.23 9.76
CA THR A 115 -2.64 -4.31 10.88
C THR A 115 -3.76 -3.32 10.60
N ALA A 116 -4.39 -2.82 11.64
CA ALA A 116 -5.40 -1.78 11.51
C ALA A 116 -5.16 -0.67 12.55
N ARG A 117 -5.49 0.56 12.15
CA ARG A 117 -5.42 1.73 13.06
C ARG A 117 -6.53 2.71 12.77
N ALA A 118 -7.01 3.37 13.81
CA ALA A 118 -7.94 4.49 13.65
C ALA A 118 -7.22 5.69 12.98
N VAL A 119 -7.95 6.37 12.11
CA VAL A 119 -7.57 7.65 11.49
C VAL A 119 -8.80 8.52 11.52
N ALA A 120 -8.67 9.76 11.96
CA ALA A 120 -9.73 10.74 11.81
C ALA A 120 -9.80 11.19 10.34
N TRP A 121 -10.96 11.05 9.74
CA TRP A 121 -11.22 11.64 8.43
C TRP A 121 -11.71 13.06 8.61
N PRO A 122 -11.35 14.02 7.74
CA PRO A 122 -11.88 15.37 7.80
C PRO A 122 -13.41 15.35 7.64
N GLU A 123 -14.11 16.06 8.50
CA GLU A 123 -15.58 16.13 8.47
C GLU A 123 -16.09 17.04 7.36
N ASN A 124 -15.31 18.06 7.00
CA ASN A 124 -15.66 19.03 5.96
C ASN A 124 -14.46 19.28 5.04
N ALA A 125 -14.69 19.19 3.72
CA ALA A 125 -13.67 19.53 2.73
C ALA A 125 -13.34 21.05 2.71
N ASP A 126 -14.23 21.89 3.21
CA ASP A 126 -14.08 23.36 3.21
C ASP A 126 -13.07 23.87 4.26
N ASP A 127 -12.75 23.06 5.26
CA ASP A 127 -11.73 23.37 6.27
C ASP A 127 -10.29 23.06 5.80
N ASP A 128 -10.15 22.50 4.60
CA ASP A 128 -8.86 22.08 4.06
C ASP A 128 -8.13 23.29 3.44
N LYS A 129 -7.06 23.70 4.11
CA LYS A 129 -6.17 24.76 3.62
C LYS A 129 -5.34 24.36 2.39
N GLY A 130 -5.60 23.18 1.86
CA GLY A 130 -4.77 22.55 0.84
C GLY A 130 -3.43 22.04 1.39
N ALA A 131 -2.64 21.43 0.53
CA ALA A 131 -1.33 20.89 0.88
C ALA A 131 -0.29 21.29 -0.19
N GLU A 132 0.88 21.72 0.26
CA GLU A 132 1.99 21.98 -0.64
C GLU A 132 2.58 20.66 -1.14
N VAL A 133 2.97 20.62 -2.41
CA VAL A 133 3.66 19.50 -3.03
C VAL A 133 5.03 19.93 -3.54
N ALA A 134 6.03 19.05 -3.44
CA ALA A 134 7.34 19.23 -4.02
C ALA A 134 7.51 18.28 -5.21
N THR A 135 8.06 18.77 -6.33
CA THR A 135 8.39 17.89 -7.44
C THR A 135 9.78 17.29 -7.26
N VAL A 136 9.90 15.99 -7.60
CA VAL A 136 11.15 15.22 -7.53
C VAL A 136 11.29 14.33 -8.75
N ALA A 137 12.53 13.98 -9.13
CA ALA A 137 12.76 13.05 -10.23
C ALA A 137 12.18 11.66 -9.94
N ASP A 138 11.54 11.03 -10.91
CA ASP A 138 11.03 9.67 -10.80
C ASP A 138 12.14 8.63 -11.02
N ILE A 139 12.76 8.19 -9.94
CA ILE A 139 13.82 7.18 -9.93
C ILE A 139 13.31 5.78 -9.56
N ARG A 140 11.99 5.58 -9.57
CA ARG A 140 11.40 4.26 -9.26
C ARG A 140 11.65 3.27 -10.41
N TRP A 141 11.45 1.99 -10.11
CA TRP A 141 11.50 0.93 -11.13
C TRP A 141 10.39 1.08 -12.19
N LEU A 142 10.51 0.34 -13.32
CA LEU A 142 9.60 0.49 -14.46
C LEU A 142 8.28 -0.32 -14.34
N ARG A 143 7.95 -0.86 -13.17
CA ARG A 143 6.74 -1.64 -12.88
C ARG A 143 6.00 -1.02 -11.70
N ARG A 144 5.73 0.29 -11.78
CA ARG A 144 5.01 1.06 -10.76
C ARG A 144 3.54 0.65 -10.66
N ASP A 145 3.02 -0.01 -11.70
CA ASP A 145 1.71 -0.63 -11.77
C ASP A 145 1.51 -1.77 -10.75
N VAL A 146 2.59 -2.40 -10.29
CA VAL A 146 2.58 -3.41 -9.23
C VAL A 146 2.69 -2.72 -7.86
N LYS A 147 1.71 -2.95 -6.98
CA LYS A 147 1.74 -2.40 -5.63
C LYS A 147 2.71 -3.15 -4.72
N SER A 148 4.00 -3.13 -5.11
CA SER A 148 5.07 -3.84 -4.40
C SER A 148 5.55 -3.10 -3.16
N ILE A 149 6.16 -3.82 -2.21
CA ILE A 149 6.80 -3.25 -1.02
C ILE A 149 8.18 -2.65 -1.31
N SER A 150 8.60 -2.55 -2.57
CA SER A 150 9.84 -1.89 -3.01
C SER A 150 9.70 -0.37 -3.00
N LEU A 151 9.51 0.21 -1.83
CA LEU A 151 9.12 1.61 -1.64
C LEU A 151 10.29 2.56 -1.30
N LEU A 152 11.54 2.13 -1.41
CA LEU A 152 12.67 2.98 -1.03
C LEU A 152 12.71 4.32 -1.81
N PRO A 153 12.51 4.36 -3.14
CA PRO A 153 12.43 5.64 -3.86
C PRO A 153 11.27 6.53 -3.39
N ASN A 154 10.12 5.93 -3.07
CA ASN A 154 8.96 6.65 -2.54
C ASN A 154 9.25 7.27 -1.16
N ILE A 155 9.95 6.54 -0.30
CA ILE A 155 10.35 7.02 1.03
C ILE A 155 11.33 8.17 0.92
N LEU A 156 12.33 8.08 0.03
CA LEU A 156 13.29 9.15 -0.21
C LEU A 156 12.60 10.41 -0.75
N ALA A 157 11.71 10.25 -1.73
CA ALA A 157 10.92 11.36 -2.27
C ALA A 157 10.05 12.04 -1.20
N LYS A 158 9.36 11.24 -0.37
CA LYS A 158 8.53 11.77 0.73
C LYS A 158 9.37 12.51 1.77
N GLN A 159 10.57 12.02 2.06
CA GLN A 159 11.50 12.67 2.97
C GLN A 159 12.00 14.01 2.38
N GLU A 160 12.35 14.05 1.09
CA GLU A 160 12.75 15.30 0.40
C GLU A 160 11.62 16.33 0.42
N ALA A 161 10.37 15.92 0.15
CA ALA A 161 9.22 16.81 0.26
C ALA A 161 9.08 17.39 1.68
N ARG A 162 9.21 16.54 2.70
CA ARG A 162 9.14 16.97 4.10
C ARG A 162 10.23 17.98 4.48
N GLU A 163 11.45 17.80 3.99
CA GLU A 163 12.56 18.74 4.20
C GLU A 163 12.31 20.11 3.55
N LYS A 164 11.50 20.13 2.48
CA LYS A 164 10.99 21.34 1.82
C LYS A 164 9.68 21.87 2.42
N SER A 165 9.25 21.34 3.57
CA SER A 165 7.96 21.65 4.23
C SER A 165 6.71 21.32 3.40
N ALA A 166 6.84 20.52 2.34
CA ALA A 166 5.73 20.04 1.52
C ALA A 166 5.10 18.77 2.12
N TYR A 167 3.79 18.62 1.91
CA TYR A 167 3.02 17.46 2.37
C TYR A 167 3.28 16.21 1.52
N GLU A 168 3.41 16.38 0.21
CA GLU A 168 3.58 15.27 -0.74
C GLU A 168 4.68 15.57 -1.75
N ALA A 169 5.32 14.50 -2.25
CA ALA A 169 6.22 14.57 -3.40
C ALA A 169 5.49 14.12 -4.67
N TRP A 170 5.52 14.93 -5.72
CA TRP A 170 5.09 14.51 -7.04
C TRP A 170 6.29 14.10 -7.89
N PHE A 171 6.25 12.88 -8.38
CA PHE A 171 7.27 12.36 -9.28
C PHE A 171 7.15 12.96 -10.68
N VAL A 172 8.30 13.34 -11.25
CA VAL A 172 8.42 13.85 -12.61
C VAL A 172 9.29 12.89 -13.42
N ASP A 173 8.77 12.39 -14.54
CA ASP A 173 9.48 11.47 -15.42
C ASP A 173 10.58 12.18 -16.25
N GLY A 174 11.32 11.42 -17.06
CA GLY A 174 12.40 11.96 -17.91
C GLY A 174 11.94 12.91 -19.01
N ASP A 175 10.65 12.90 -19.35
CA ASP A 175 10.03 13.80 -20.34
C ASP A 175 9.45 15.07 -19.69
N GLY A 176 9.56 15.20 -18.37
CA GLY A 176 9.11 16.37 -17.62
C GLY A 176 7.64 16.33 -17.20
N PHE A 177 6.97 15.18 -17.32
CA PHE A 177 5.58 15.03 -16.92
C PHE A 177 5.44 14.46 -15.50
N VAL A 178 4.45 14.97 -14.75
CA VAL A 178 4.07 14.39 -13.47
C VAL A 178 3.49 12.99 -13.71
N THR A 179 3.98 12.00 -12.97
CA THR A 179 3.44 10.64 -12.99
C THR A 179 2.41 10.47 -11.89
N GLU A 180 2.84 10.48 -10.64
CA GLU A 180 1.97 10.35 -9.45
C GLU A 180 2.68 10.89 -8.21
N GLY A 181 2.01 10.88 -7.06
CA GLY A 181 2.62 11.21 -5.78
C GLY A 181 3.41 10.06 -5.17
N SER A 182 4.19 10.33 -4.13
CA SER A 182 4.97 9.29 -3.44
C SER A 182 4.09 8.23 -2.74
N SER A 183 2.85 8.60 -2.44
CA SER A 183 1.84 7.73 -1.82
C SER A 183 0.42 7.97 -2.35
N THR A 184 0.25 8.78 -3.40
CA THR A 184 -1.02 9.26 -3.94
C THR A 184 -0.97 9.29 -5.47
N ASN A 185 -2.14 9.39 -6.13
CA ASN A 185 -2.18 9.78 -7.54
C ASN A 185 -2.27 11.32 -7.66
N ALA A 186 -1.75 11.87 -8.75
CA ALA A 186 -1.83 13.29 -9.06
C ALA A 186 -3.04 13.57 -9.95
N TRP A 187 -3.87 14.54 -9.55
CA TRP A 187 -5.03 15.01 -10.29
C TRP A 187 -4.97 16.54 -10.36
N ILE A 188 -5.29 17.10 -11.50
CA ILE A 188 -5.38 18.55 -11.67
C ILE A 188 -6.74 18.90 -12.25
N VAL A 189 -7.20 20.12 -11.98
CA VAL A 189 -8.33 20.73 -12.66
C VAL A 189 -7.74 21.82 -13.58
N ASP A 190 -8.00 21.70 -14.88
CA ASP A 190 -7.49 22.67 -15.85
C ASP A 190 -8.34 23.94 -15.88
N ASP A 191 -7.95 24.92 -16.71
CA ASP A 191 -8.62 26.21 -16.89
C ASP A 191 -10.02 26.09 -17.51
N GLN A 192 -10.36 24.92 -18.08
CA GLN A 192 -11.68 24.59 -18.61
C GLN A 192 -12.54 23.79 -17.61
N GLY A 193 -12.06 23.57 -16.39
CA GLY A 193 -12.75 22.82 -15.35
C GLY A 193 -12.71 21.29 -15.56
N ARG A 194 -11.82 20.77 -16.42
CA ARG A 194 -11.68 19.32 -16.65
C ARG A 194 -10.72 18.72 -15.64
N ILE A 195 -11.09 17.56 -15.14
CA ILE A 195 -10.20 16.75 -14.28
C ILE A 195 -9.22 15.97 -15.18
N VAL A 196 -7.94 16.15 -14.96
CA VAL A 196 -6.86 15.51 -15.72
C VAL A 196 -5.96 14.73 -14.78
N THR A 197 -5.63 13.51 -15.17
CA THR A 197 -4.64 12.67 -14.47
C THR A 197 -3.82 11.89 -15.48
N ARG A 198 -2.71 11.30 -15.03
CA ARG A 198 -1.86 10.46 -15.89
C ARG A 198 -2.64 9.23 -16.36
N GLN A 199 -2.45 8.86 -17.61
CA GLN A 199 -2.97 7.60 -18.17
C GLN A 199 -2.40 6.40 -17.41
N LEU A 200 -3.26 5.40 -17.15
CA LEU A 200 -2.85 4.15 -16.51
C LEU A 200 -1.95 3.34 -17.46
N ASP A 201 -0.72 3.17 -17.05
CA ASP A 201 0.29 2.32 -17.70
C ASP A 201 1.25 1.78 -16.61
N ASN A 202 2.41 1.24 -17.03
CA ASN A 202 3.42 0.75 -16.08
C ASN A 202 4.11 1.87 -15.27
N ASN A 203 3.85 3.14 -15.58
CA ASN A 203 4.52 4.28 -14.95
C ASN A 203 3.79 4.83 -13.73
N ILE A 204 2.57 4.38 -13.48
CA ILE A 204 1.80 4.75 -12.28
C ILE A 204 1.05 3.56 -11.70
N LEU A 205 0.71 3.66 -10.41
CA LEU A 205 -0.20 2.72 -9.79
C LEU A 205 -1.66 3.17 -10.03
N GLY A 206 -2.51 2.25 -10.50
CA GLY A 206 -3.95 2.50 -10.54
C GLY A 206 -4.50 2.64 -9.11
N GLY A 207 -4.98 3.83 -8.76
CA GLY A 207 -5.69 4.09 -7.50
C GLY A 207 -7.02 3.34 -7.41
N ILE A 208 -7.52 3.11 -6.19
CA ILE A 208 -8.85 2.56 -5.88
C ILE A 208 -9.62 3.64 -5.14
#